data_25758f820b3bc842374497689ed42444
#
_entry.id   25758f820b3bc842374497689ed42444
#
_cell.length_a   1.000
_cell.length_b   1.000
_cell.length_c   1.000
_cell.angle_alpha   90.00
_cell.angle_beta   90.00
_cell.angle_gamma   90.00
#
_symmetry.space_group_name_H-M   'P 1'
#
loop_
_entity.id
_entity.type
_entity.pdbx_description
1 polymer ?
#
loop_
_entity_poly.entity_id
_entity_poly.type
_entity_poly.pdbx_seq_one_letter_code
_entity_poly.pdbx_strand_id
1 'polypeptide(L)'
;MNTVIKVENLSKQYRLGSVSTGTISHDINRWWHRIRGKEDPYLQIGEANDRSQKGNSDYVWALKDINFEVAHGEVLGIIGRNGAGKSTLLKILSRTTAPTSGSVKIKGRVASLLEVGTGFHPELSGRENIYLNGAILGMTKREIQRKFDEIVDFAGVERYIDTPVKRYSSGMYVRLAFAVAAHLEPEILIVDEVLAVGDAEFQKKCLGKMKDVSEKEGRTVLFVSHNMAAVQSLCAKALYLKHGQIQQYGSVNDVMQHYLNAFSVNQLKLTWDSHRHVNDFTGRLKMSRVEVVPDYLTEQEIIYTNTPFKIEFEFISD
;
A
#
# COMPACT_ATOMS: atom_id res chain seq x y z
N MET A 1 -1.04 25.65 -8.85
CA MET A 1 -1.46 24.73 -7.77
C MET A 1 -0.34 24.67 -6.74
N ASN A 2 -0.66 24.66 -5.45
CA ASN A 2 0.38 24.62 -4.39
C ASN A 2 0.78 23.16 -4.15
N THR A 3 1.92 22.71 -4.70
CA THR A 3 2.45 21.36 -4.51
C THR A 3 2.93 21.20 -3.06
N VAL A 4 2.44 20.18 -2.37
CA VAL A 4 2.81 19.85 -0.98
C VAL A 4 3.72 18.63 -0.88
N ILE A 5 3.66 17.71 -1.86
CA ILE A 5 4.60 16.61 -1.99
C ILE A 5 5.19 16.65 -3.40
N LYS A 6 6.53 16.63 -3.49
CA LYS A 6 7.25 16.50 -4.76
C LYS A 6 8.31 15.43 -4.62
N VAL A 7 8.23 14.43 -5.49
CA VAL A 7 9.14 13.28 -5.57
C VAL A 7 9.87 13.35 -6.89
N GLU A 8 11.21 13.37 -6.84
CA GLU A 8 12.10 13.55 -7.99
C GLU A 8 13.15 12.43 -8.04
N ASN A 9 13.11 11.61 -9.09
CA ASN A 9 14.03 10.51 -9.40
C ASN A 9 14.28 9.57 -8.20
N LEU A 10 13.23 9.33 -7.42
CA LEU A 10 13.31 8.56 -6.19
C LEU A 10 13.56 7.08 -6.49
N SER A 11 14.65 6.55 -5.93
CA SER A 11 14.95 5.12 -6.01
C SER A 11 15.34 4.56 -4.64
N LYS A 12 14.95 3.30 -4.41
CA LYS A 12 15.29 2.56 -3.19
C LYS A 12 15.73 1.16 -3.50
N GLN A 13 16.94 0.84 -3.10
CA GLN A 13 17.54 -0.48 -3.23
C GLN A 13 17.68 -1.14 -1.87
N TYR A 14 17.42 -2.44 -1.80
CA TYR A 14 17.71 -3.28 -0.64
C TYR A 14 18.69 -4.39 -1.01
N ARG A 15 19.52 -4.77 -0.04
CA ARG A 15 20.37 -5.95 -0.16
C ARG A 15 19.64 -7.15 0.42
N LEU A 16 19.65 -8.25 -0.31
CA LEU A 16 19.12 -9.55 0.11
C LEU A 16 20.19 -10.31 0.92
N GLY A 17 19.75 -11.20 1.80
CA GLY A 17 20.65 -12.01 2.64
C GLY A 17 20.85 -11.46 4.03
N SER A 18 21.61 -12.19 4.86
CA SER A 18 21.93 -11.76 6.22
C SER A 18 22.76 -10.48 6.19
N VAL A 19 22.40 -9.52 7.04
CA VAL A 19 23.20 -8.31 7.27
C VAL A 19 24.47 -8.71 8.03
N SER A 20 25.34 -9.47 7.36
CA SER A 20 26.68 -9.65 7.85
C SER A 20 27.46 -8.38 7.47
N THR A 21 28.05 -7.74 8.45
CA THR A 21 28.99 -6.62 8.36
C THR A 21 30.30 -7.02 7.64
N GLY A 22 30.12 -7.73 6.53
CA GLY A 22 31.25 -8.24 5.78
C GLY A 22 31.71 -7.22 4.73
N THR A 23 32.38 -6.24 5.14
CA THR A 23 33.52 -5.57 4.51
C THR A 23 33.43 -4.06 4.68
N ILE A 24 34.13 -3.57 5.67
CA ILE A 24 34.56 -2.17 5.80
C ILE A 24 35.04 -1.61 4.44
N SER A 25 35.61 -2.44 3.59
CA SER A 25 36.04 -2.07 2.23
C SER A 25 34.90 -1.59 1.33
N HIS A 26 33.68 -2.13 1.43
CA HIS A 26 32.52 -1.67 0.65
C HIS A 26 32.02 -0.29 1.10
N ASP A 27 32.01 -0.05 2.42
CA ASP A 27 31.59 1.24 2.98
C ASP A 27 32.63 2.34 2.69
N ILE A 28 33.92 2.02 2.73
CA ILE A 28 35.01 2.90 2.35
C ILE A 28 34.92 3.21 0.85
N ASN A 29 34.64 2.25 0.00
CA ASN A 29 34.52 2.44 -1.45
C ASN A 29 33.32 3.33 -1.81
N ARG A 30 32.17 3.13 -1.15
CA ARG A 30 31.00 4.03 -1.26
C ARG A 30 31.30 5.45 -0.81
N TRP A 31 31.96 5.60 0.31
CA TRP A 31 32.38 6.91 0.85
C TRP A 31 33.33 7.63 -0.10
N TRP A 32 34.30 6.91 -0.69
CA TRP A 32 35.26 7.46 -1.66
C TRP A 32 34.60 7.89 -2.97
N HIS A 33 33.64 7.12 -3.48
CA HIS A 33 32.89 7.50 -4.67
C HIS A 33 31.99 8.71 -4.41
N ARG A 34 31.37 8.79 -3.22
CA ARG A 34 30.53 9.92 -2.81
C ARG A 34 31.30 11.23 -2.68
N ILE A 35 32.55 11.21 -2.13
CA ILE A 35 33.41 12.38 -2.04
C ILE A 35 33.87 12.85 -3.42
N ARG A 36 34.05 11.95 -4.37
CA ARG A 36 34.46 12.27 -5.74
C ARG A 36 33.31 12.66 -6.66
N GLY A 37 32.07 12.75 -6.17
CA GLY A 37 30.91 13.08 -6.98
C GLY A 37 30.58 12.03 -8.05
N LYS A 38 31.12 10.80 -7.93
CA LYS A 38 30.83 9.68 -8.81
C LYS A 38 29.65 8.90 -8.27
N GLU A 39 28.87 8.29 -9.19
CA GLU A 39 27.76 7.40 -8.81
C GLU A 39 28.28 6.20 -8.01
N ASP A 40 27.46 5.73 -7.07
CA ASP A 40 27.77 4.54 -6.25
C ASP A 40 27.87 3.33 -7.19
N PRO A 41 29.05 2.67 -7.27
CA PRO A 41 29.27 1.56 -8.20
C PRO A 41 28.37 0.37 -7.94
N TYR A 42 27.75 0.28 -6.77
CA TYR A 42 26.83 -0.78 -6.40
C TYR A 42 25.36 -0.51 -6.83
N LEU A 43 25.06 0.72 -7.30
CA LEU A 43 23.72 1.06 -7.84
C LEU A 43 23.44 0.41 -9.21
N GLN A 44 24.46 -0.06 -9.91
CA GLN A 44 24.31 -0.69 -11.23
C GLN A 44 23.98 -2.19 -11.19
N ILE A 45 24.09 -2.82 -10.02
CA ILE A 45 23.93 -4.27 -9.84
C ILE A 45 22.63 -4.53 -9.06
N GLY A 46 21.47 -4.31 -9.67
CA GLY A 46 20.19 -4.57 -9.00
C GLY A 46 19.12 -5.00 -9.99
N GLU A 47 18.41 -6.07 -9.65
CA GLU A 47 17.28 -6.58 -10.42
C GLU A 47 15.96 -5.93 -9.95
N ALA A 48 14.96 -5.90 -10.82
CA ALA A 48 13.61 -5.50 -10.45
C ALA A 48 13.06 -6.53 -9.43
N ASN A 49 12.24 -6.04 -8.48
CA ASN A 49 11.64 -6.90 -7.46
C ASN A 49 10.53 -7.78 -8.05
N ASP A 50 10.93 -8.79 -8.81
CA ASP A 50 10.04 -9.84 -9.32
C ASP A 50 10.19 -11.09 -8.45
N ARG A 51 9.17 -11.36 -7.62
CA ARG A 51 9.14 -12.53 -6.74
C ARG A 51 8.86 -13.85 -7.46
N SER A 52 8.47 -13.80 -8.73
CA SER A 52 8.17 -14.98 -9.55
C SER A 52 9.42 -15.61 -10.15
N GLN A 53 10.54 -14.90 -10.17
CA GLN A 53 11.81 -15.35 -10.73
C GLN A 53 12.90 -15.41 -9.67
N LYS A 54 13.75 -16.44 -9.78
CA LYS A 54 14.94 -16.58 -8.93
C LYS A 54 15.99 -15.60 -9.45
N GLY A 55 16.16 -14.47 -8.73
CA GLY A 55 17.16 -13.45 -9.09
C GLY A 55 18.59 -13.95 -8.88
N ASN A 56 19.51 -13.43 -9.68
CA ASN A 56 20.94 -13.72 -9.57
C ASN A 56 21.73 -12.64 -8.84
N SER A 57 21.04 -11.54 -8.41
CA SER A 57 21.65 -10.41 -7.72
C SER A 57 21.29 -10.40 -6.24
N ASP A 58 22.27 -10.07 -5.39
CA ASP A 58 22.06 -9.78 -3.96
C ASP A 58 21.33 -8.45 -3.72
N TYR A 59 21.08 -7.66 -4.75
CA TYR A 59 20.44 -6.35 -4.67
C TYR A 59 19.14 -6.31 -5.44
N VAL A 60 18.10 -5.76 -4.81
CA VAL A 60 16.76 -5.62 -5.39
C VAL A 60 16.32 -4.16 -5.32
N TRP A 61 15.83 -3.63 -6.43
CA TRP A 61 15.19 -2.34 -6.50
C TRP A 61 13.74 -2.43 -6.03
N ALA A 62 13.47 -1.92 -4.85
CA ALA A 62 12.10 -1.81 -4.34
C ALA A 62 11.34 -0.65 -5.00
N LEU A 63 12.08 0.43 -5.34
CA LEU A 63 11.59 1.57 -6.13
C LEU A 63 12.70 2.00 -7.09
N LYS A 64 12.32 2.42 -8.31
CA LYS A 64 13.25 2.89 -9.33
C LYS A 64 12.64 4.04 -10.11
N ASP A 65 13.33 5.18 -10.10
CA ASP A 65 13.02 6.40 -10.87
C ASP A 65 11.58 6.90 -10.71
N ILE A 66 11.10 6.95 -9.46
CA ILE A 66 9.76 7.40 -9.12
C ILE A 66 9.69 8.93 -9.17
N ASN A 67 8.75 9.45 -9.97
CA ASN A 67 8.50 10.88 -10.15
C ASN A 67 7.01 11.18 -10.09
N PHE A 68 6.56 11.99 -9.13
CA PHE A 68 5.19 12.50 -9.05
C PHE A 68 5.08 13.70 -8.13
N GLU A 69 3.97 14.44 -8.25
CA GLU A 69 3.66 15.58 -7.40
C GLU A 69 2.23 15.44 -6.85
N VAL A 70 2.01 15.93 -5.63
CA VAL A 70 0.68 15.98 -5.02
C VAL A 70 0.37 17.41 -4.61
N ALA A 71 -0.78 17.91 -5.02
CA ALA A 71 -1.25 19.25 -4.69
C ALA A 71 -1.87 19.28 -3.29
N HIS A 72 -1.96 20.48 -2.70
CA HIS A 72 -2.67 20.70 -1.44
C HIS A 72 -4.15 20.30 -1.57
N GLY A 73 -4.66 19.55 -0.60
CA GLY A 73 -6.05 19.08 -0.57
C GLY A 73 -6.36 17.93 -1.53
N GLU A 74 -5.35 17.39 -2.22
CA GLU A 74 -5.53 16.29 -3.15
C GLU A 74 -5.56 14.93 -2.42
N VAL A 75 -6.48 14.05 -2.85
CA VAL A 75 -6.51 12.64 -2.44
C VAL A 75 -5.91 11.80 -3.55
N LEU A 76 -4.72 11.25 -3.31
CA LEU A 76 -4.00 10.40 -4.25
C LEU A 76 -4.11 8.94 -3.84
N GLY A 77 -4.71 8.11 -4.69
CA GLY A 77 -4.70 6.66 -4.56
C GLY A 77 -3.38 6.05 -5.02
N ILE A 78 -2.82 5.11 -4.27
CA ILE A 78 -1.64 4.34 -4.67
C ILE A 78 -2.04 2.88 -4.78
N ILE A 79 -2.06 2.35 -6.00
CA ILE A 79 -2.47 0.98 -6.30
C ILE A 79 -1.32 0.16 -6.87
N GLY A 80 -1.43 -1.16 -6.75
CA GLY A 80 -0.42 -2.11 -7.25
C GLY A 80 -0.46 -3.42 -6.49
N ARG A 81 0.09 -4.49 -7.07
CA ARG A 81 0.17 -5.82 -6.44
C ARG A 81 1.07 -5.82 -5.20
N ASN A 82 0.99 -6.92 -4.42
CA ASN A 82 1.93 -7.16 -3.33
C ASN A 82 3.35 -7.25 -3.87
N GLY A 83 4.28 -6.49 -3.25
CA GLY A 83 5.65 -6.37 -3.72
C GLY A 83 5.90 -5.28 -4.77
N ALA A 84 4.87 -4.53 -5.21
CA ALA A 84 5.03 -3.46 -6.19
C ALA A 84 5.86 -2.25 -5.69
N GLY A 85 6.12 -2.14 -4.37
CA GLY A 85 6.89 -1.05 -3.78
C GLY A 85 6.06 -0.07 -2.94
N LYS A 86 4.73 -0.24 -2.84
CA LYS A 86 3.82 0.66 -2.12
C LYS A 86 4.29 0.99 -0.70
N SER A 87 4.47 -0.02 0.15
CA SER A 87 4.90 0.18 1.54
C SER A 87 6.30 0.81 1.65
N THR A 88 7.20 0.54 0.71
CA THR A 88 8.51 1.20 0.65
C THR A 88 8.36 2.69 0.33
N LEU A 89 7.51 3.04 -0.63
CA LEU A 89 7.21 4.43 -0.97
C LEU A 89 6.61 5.17 0.24
N LEU A 90 5.64 4.58 0.92
CA LEU A 90 5.02 5.17 2.12
C LEU A 90 6.04 5.37 3.25
N LYS A 91 6.92 4.39 3.50
CA LYS A 91 7.99 4.52 4.51
C LYS A 91 8.97 5.65 4.20
N ILE A 92 9.24 5.94 2.95
CA ILE A 92 10.08 7.08 2.57
C ILE A 92 9.31 8.38 2.76
N LEU A 93 8.05 8.45 2.36
CA LEU A 93 7.20 9.64 2.52
C LEU A 93 6.93 9.95 4.00
N SER A 94 6.79 8.94 4.86
CA SER A 94 6.70 9.10 6.32
C SER A 94 8.04 9.34 7.01
N ARG A 95 9.15 9.42 6.26
CA ARG A 95 10.53 9.64 6.76
C ARG A 95 11.05 8.54 7.69
N THR A 96 10.44 7.36 7.70
CA THR A 96 10.96 6.19 8.46
C THR A 96 12.12 5.49 7.75
N THR A 97 12.26 5.71 6.44
CA THR A 97 13.36 5.15 5.63
C THR A 97 13.89 6.21 4.66
N ALA A 98 15.22 6.33 4.57
CA ALA A 98 15.84 7.21 3.59
C ALA A 98 15.85 6.58 2.18
N PRO A 99 15.72 7.38 1.11
CA PRO A 99 15.92 6.92 -0.26
C PRO A 99 17.39 6.53 -0.51
N THR A 100 17.63 5.72 -1.53
CA THR A 100 18.98 5.40 -2.02
C THR A 100 19.48 6.51 -2.95
N SER A 101 18.61 7.01 -3.82
CA SER A 101 18.87 8.18 -4.68
C SER A 101 17.58 8.97 -4.91
N GLY A 102 17.73 10.19 -5.47
CA GLY A 102 16.62 11.11 -5.68
C GLY A 102 16.27 11.94 -4.45
N SER A 103 15.15 12.65 -4.53
CA SER A 103 14.73 13.55 -3.45
C SER A 103 13.21 13.53 -3.22
N VAL A 104 12.81 13.77 -1.97
CA VAL A 104 11.42 13.96 -1.57
C VAL A 104 11.30 15.29 -0.82
N LYS A 105 10.50 16.20 -1.35
CA LYS A 105 10.20 17.49 -0.75
C LYS A 105 8.77 17.49 -0.25
N ILE A 106 8.59 17.73 1.05
CA ILE A 106 7.27 17.71 1.70
C ILE A 106 7.09 19.00 2.48
N LYS A 107 5.96 19.67 2.27
CA LYS A 107 5.54 20.87 3.01
C LYS A 107 4.41 20.51 3.96
N GLY A 108 4.63 20.70 5.26
CA GLY A 108 3.66 20.40 6.31
C GLY A 108 4.00 19.16 7.12
N ARG A 109 3.17 18.91 8.14
CA ARG A 109 3.29 17.76 9.05
C ARG A 109 2.67 16.54 8.39
N VAL A 110 3.41 15.44 8.40
CA VAL A 110 2.96 14.14 7.89
C VAL A 110 2.56 13.29 9.09
N ALA A 111 1.37 12.72 9.04
CA ALA A 111 0.99 11.62 9.91
C ALA A 111 0.73 10.37 9.08
N SER A 112 1.18 9.24 9.60
CA SER A 112 1.06 7.95 8.91
C SER A 112 0.28 6.96 9.75
N LEU A 113 -0.73 6.35 9.14
CA LEU A 113 -1.51 5.26 9.73
C LEU A 113 -0.90 3.88 9.39
N LEU A 114 0.36 3.81 8.95
CA LEU A 114 1.06 2.57 8.61
C LEU A 114 1.18 1.60 9.79
N GLU A 115 1.24 2.14 11.00
CA GLU A 115 1.52 1.40 12.22
C GLU A 115 0.47 1.71 13.30
N VAL A 116 -0.82 1.51 12.96
CA VAL A 116 -1.93 1.73 13.89
C VAL A 116 -1.76 0.83 15.13
N GLY A 117 -1.76 1.46 16.31
CA GLY A 117 -1.56 0.77 17.59
C GLY A 117 -0.10 0.61 18.01
N THR A 118 0.86 0.98 17.18
CA THR A 118 2.26 1.08 17.60
C THR A 118 2.39 2.12 18.70
N GLY A 119 3.01 1.73 19.83
CA GLY A 119 3.17 2.59 21.00
C GLY A 119 2.06 2.43 22.05
N PHE A 120 1.05 1.57 21.84
CA PHE A 120 0.13 1.20 22.91
C PHE A 120 0.86 0.35 23.94
N HIS A 121 0.72 0.70 25.21
CA HIS A 121 1.29 -0.04 26.32
C HIS A 121 0.22 -0.95 26.95
N PRO A 122 0.44 -2.27 27.04
CA PRO A 122 -0.59 -3.23 27.44
C PRO A 122 -1.09 -3.03 28.89
N GLU A 123 -0.24 -2.53 29.79
CA GLU A 123 -0.60 -2.30 31.18
C GLU A 123 -1.36 -0.98 31.43
N LEU A 124 -1.30 -0.06 30.47
CA LEU A 124 -2.03 1.22 30.57
C LEU A 124 -3.49 1.05 30.17
N SER A 125 -4.37 1.86 30.76
CA SER A 125 -5.78 1.97 30.38
C SER A 125 -5.95 2.51 28.96
N GLY A 126 -7.15 2.37 28.39
CA GLY A 126 -7.48 2.99 27.10
C GLY A 126 -7.27 4.50 27.11
N ARG A 127 -7.65 5.16 28.22
CA ARG A 127 -7.44 6.60 28.45
C ARG A 127 -5.97 6.98 28.35
N GLU A 128 -5.12 6.30 29.10
CA GLU A 128 -3.68 6.57 29.11
C GLU A 128 -3.04 6.30 27.75
N ASN A 129 -3.49 5.25 27.07
CA ASN A 129 -3.02 4.93 25.72
C ASN A 129 -3.43 5.97 24.67
N ILE A 130 -4.62 6.59 24.79
CA ILE A 130 -5.00 7.73 23.93
C ILE A 130 -3.99 8.86 24.07
N TYR A 131 -3.61 9.23 25.30
CA TYR A 131 -2.62 10.28 25.54
C TYR A 131 -1.23 9.90 25.05
N LEU A 132 -0.81 8.67 25.34
CA LEU A 132 0.51 8.16 24.92
C LEU A 132 0.62 8.10 23.40
N ASN A 133 -0.32 7.45 22.74
CA ASN A 133 -0.30 7.28 21.29
C ASN A 133 -0.52 8.61 20.56
N GLY A 134 -1.45 9.44 21.02
CA GLY A 134 -1.65 10.78 20.48
C GLY A 134 -0.36 11.61 20.51
N ALA A 135 0.40 11.56 21.62
CA ALA A 135 1.67 12.26 21.74
C ALA A 135 2.74 11.68 20.80
N ILE A 136 2.83 10.34 20.67
CA ILE A 136 3.74 9.67 19.70
C ILE A 136 3.42 10.10 18.26
N LEU A 137 2.13 10.23 17.92
CA LEU A 137 1.66 10.64 16.61
C LEU A 137 1.74 12.17 16.40
N GLY A 138 2.26 12.93 17.40
CA GLY A 138 2.55 14.34 17.28
C GLY A 138 1.42 15.29 17.70
N MET A 139 0.39 14.79 18.43
CA MET A 139 -0.62 15.66 19.06
C MET A 139 -0.07 16.32 20.33
N THR A 140 -0.43 17.56 20.54
CA THR A 140 -0.22 18.21 21.83
C THR A 140 -1.24 17.71 22.88
N LYS A 141 -0.89 17.82 24.16
CA LYS A 141 -1.81 17.41 25.25
C LYS A 141 -3.17 18.13 25.16
N ARG A 142 -3.19 19.40 24.73
CA ARG A 142 -4.41 20.18 24.54
C ARG A 142 -5.27 19.66 23.39
N GLU A 143 -4.67 19.27 22.29
CA GLU A 143 -5.36 18.65 21.15
C GLU A 143 -6.01 17.33 21.57
N ILE A 144 -5.25 16.47 22.25
CA ILE A 144 -5.76 15.19 22.76
C ILE A 144 -6.95 15.42 23.69
N GLN A 145 -6.82 16.34 24.66
CA GLN A 145 -7.87 16.63 25.61
C GLN A 145 -9.15 17.14 24.92
N ARG A 146 -9.02 18.01 23.92
CA ARG A 146 -10.17 18.55 23.16
C ARG A 146 -10.92 17.46 22.39
N LYS A 147 -10.19 16.46 21.88
CA LYS A 147 -10.73 15.40 21.02
C LYS A 147 -11.01 14.10 21.76
N PHE A 148 -10.75 14.07 23.05
CA PHE A 148 -10.80 12.83 23.83
C PHE A 148 -12.15 12.13 23.73
N ASP A 149 -13.24 12.85 23.94
CA ASP A 149 -14.59 12.29 23.92
C ASP A 149 -14.97 11.81 22.50
N GLU A 150 -14.59 12.56 21.46
CA GLU A 150 -14.79 12.17 20.07
C GLU A 150 -14.04 10.87 19.71
N ILE A 151 -12.79 10.72 20.20
CA ILE A 151 -11.97 9.53 20.00
C ILE A 151 -12.63 8.33 20.67
N VAL A 152 -13.09 8.47 21.90
CA VAL A 152 -13.71 7.41 22.69
C VAL A 152 -15.03 6.96 22.06
N ASP A 153 -15.90 7.91 21.68
CA ASP A 153 -17.17 7.65 20.98
C ASP A 153 -16.94 6.98 19.62
N PHE A 154 -15.96 7.48 18.84
CA PHE A 154 -15.62 6.88 17.57
C PHE A 154 -15.19 5.43 17.71
N ALA A 155 -14.38 5.11 18.73
CA ALA A 155 -13.92 3.76 19.01
C ALA A 155 -15.02 2.85 19.57
N GLY A 156 -16.03 3.41 20.24
CA GLY A 156 -17.11 2.68 20.92
C GLY A 156 -16.59 1.85 22.10
N VAL A 157 -15.71 2.44 22.92
CA VAL A 157 -15.07 1.75 24.06
C VAL A 157 -15.29 2.46 25.39
N GLU A 158 -16.29 3.32 25.49
CA GLU A 158 -16.57 4.17 26.67
C GLU A 158 -16.58 3.36 27.97
N ARG A 159 -17.29 2.23 27.96
CA ARG A 159 -17.42 1.35 29.12
C ARG A 159 -16.08 0.81 29.62
N TYR A 160 -15.10 0.68 28.76
CA TYR A 160 -13.83 0.04 29.05
C TYR A 160 -12.65 1.01 29.10
N ILE A 161 -12.90 2.31 28.96
CA ILE A 161 -11.85 3.31 28.74
C ILE A 161 -10.80 3.36 29.85
N ASP A 162 -11.19 3.08 31.09
CA ASP A 162 -10.32 3.05 32.27
C ASP A 162 -9.78 1.63 32.58
N THR A 163 -10.02 0.67 31.68
CA THR A 163 -9.49 -0.70 31.79
C THR A 163 -8.17 -0.84 31.01
N PRO A 164 -7.16 -1.56 31.53
CA PRO A 164 -5.92 -1.84 30.79
C PRO A 164 -6.18 -2.53 29.45
N VAL A 165 -5.51 -2.04 28.40
CA VAL A 165 -5.78 -2.50 27.02
C VAL A 165 -5.40 -3.96 26.75
N LYS A 166 -4.58 -4.58 27.61
CA LYS A 166 -4.33 -6.04 27.58
C LYS A 166 -5.60 -6.88 27.78
N ARG A 167 -6.67 -6.28 28.33
CA ARG A 167 -7.99 -6.92 28.54
C ARG A 167 -8.97 -6.63 27.41
N TYR A 168 -8.58 -5.79 26.45
CA TYR A 168 -9.41 -5.51 25.28
C TYR A 168 -9.45 -6.71 24.34
N SER A 169 -10.57 -6.87 23.64
CA SER A 169 -10.57 -7.75 22.46
C SER A 169 -9.66 -7.14 21.37
N SER A 170 -9.21 -7.98 20.43
CA SER A 170 -8.41 -7.50 19.30
C SER A 170 -9.14 -6.40 18.52
N GLY A 171 -10.48 -6.53 18.35
CA GLY A 171 -11.31 -5.52 17.71
C GLY A 171 -11.33 -4.20 18.49
N MET A 172 -11.53 -4.22 19.81
CA MET A 172 -11.50 -3.01 20.64
C MET A 172 -10.14 -2.31 20.58
N TYR A 173 -9.06 -3.08 20.66
CA TYR A 173 -7.70 -2.56 20.58
C TYR A 173 -7.48 -1.78 19.28
N VAL A 174 -7.81 -2.40 18.15
CA VAL A 174 -7.60 -1.80 16.83
C VAL A 174 -8.53 -0.61 16.60
N ARG A 175 -9.80 -0.70 17.05
CA ARG A 175 -10.76 0.41 16.94
C ARG A 175 -10.27 1.63 17.72
N LEU A 176 -9.75 1.45 18.95
CA LEU A 176 -9.21 2.56 19.74
C LEU A 176 -7.96 3.17 19.10
N ALA A 177 -7.03 2.33 18.63
CA ALA A 177 -5.81 2.79 17.97
C ALA A 177 -6.11 3.57 16.69
N PHE A 178 -7.07 3.08 15.89
CA PHE A 178 -7.51 3.79 14.69
C PHE A 178 -8.24 5.10 15.04
N ALA A 179 -9.07 5.11 16.09
CA ALA A 179 -9.78 6.31 16.50
C ALA A 179 -8.81 7.45 16.86
N VAL A 180 -7.73 7.17 17.60
CA VAL A 180 -6.68 8.17 17.87
C VAL A 180 -6.10 8.69 16.55
N ALA A 181 -5.72 7.79 15.66
CA ALA A 181 -5.08 8.13 14.39
C ALA A 181 -6.02 8.91 13.44
N ALA A 182 -7.31 8.58 13.40
CA ALA A 182 -8.31 9.27 12.58
C ALA A 182 -8.66 10.70 13.06
N HIS A 183 -8.31 11.02 14.31
CA HIS A 183 -8.51 12.34 14.88
C HIS A 183 -7.24 13.20 14.91
N LEU A 184 -6.16 12.74 14.28
CA LEU A 184 -4.99 13.59 14.03
C LEU A 184 -5.37 14.73 13.08
N GLU A 185 -4.67 15.86 13.22
CA GLU A 185 -4.82 17.03 12.35
C GLU A 185 -3.51 17.35 11.59
N PRO A 186 -2.97 16.42 10.77
CA PRO A 186 -1.83 16.72 9.93
C PRO A 186 -2.26 17.42 8.64
N GLU A 187 -1.37 18.14 8.01
CA GLU A 187 -1.58 18.67 6.66
C GLU A 187 -1.54 17.56 5.59
N ILE A 188 -0.81 16.48 5.86
CA ILE A 188 -0.69 15.32 4.98
C ILE A 188 -0.92 14.04 5.78
N LEU A 189 -1.93 13.27 5.37
CA LEU A 189 -2.28 12.00 5.98
C LEU A 189 -1.92 10.85 5.04
N ILE A 190 -1.14 9.90 5.54
CA ILE A 190 -0.82 8.65 4.83
C ILE A 190 -1.64 7.52 5.43
N VAL A 191 -2.47 6.89 4.59
CA VAL A 191 -3.39 5.81 4.98
C VAL A 191 -3.03 4.56 4.19
N ASP A 192 -2.68 3.48 4.89
CA ASP A 192 -2.41 2.17 4.29
C ASP A 192 -3.65 1.25 4.47
N GLU A 193 -3.60 0.06 3.95
CA GLU A 193 -4.61 -1.00 3.96
C GLU A 193 -5.29 -1.26 5.33
N VAL A 194 -4.82 -0.61 6.38
CA VAL A 194 -5.34 -0.70 7.76
C VAL A 194 -6.82 -0.32 7.89
N LEU A 195 -7.42 0.34 6.88
CA LEU A 195 -8.88 0.58 6.85
C LEU A 195 -9.72 -0.71 6.71
N ALA A 196 -9.11 -1.85 6.39
CA ALA A 196 -9.78 -3.15 6.37
C ALA A 196 -9.93 -3.79 7.76
N VAL A 197 -9.56 -3.07 8.84
CA VAL A 197 -9.59 -3.58 10.21
C VAL A 197 -10.92 -3.23 10.90
N GLY A 198 -11.40 -4.16 11.72
CA GLY A 198 -12.70 -4.05 12.39
C GLY A 198 -13.83 -4.69 11.58
N ASP A 199 -15.06 -4.49 12.05
CA ASP A 199 -16.25 -4.93 11.35
C ASP A 199 -16.64 -3.99 10.21
N ALA A 200 -17.57 -4.41 9.36
CA ALA A 200 -18.01 -3.65 8.18
C ALA A 200 -18.59 -2.27 8.55
N GLU A 201 -19.23 -2.15 9.72
CA GLU A 201 -19.78 -0.89 10.21
C GLU A 201 -18.67 0.09 10.57
N PHE A 202 -17.66 -0.37 11.30
CA PHE A 202 -16.51 0.44 11.66
C PHE A 202 -15.69 0.86 10.43
N GLN A 203 -15.49 -0.05 9.46
CA GLN A 203 -14.85 0.28 8.20
C GLN A 203 -15.59 1.40 7.46
N LYS A 204 -16.92 1.36 7.40
CA LYS A 204 -17.74 2.43 6.81
C LYS A 204 -17.57 3.75 7.56
N LYS A 205 -17.53 3.71 8.91
CA LYS A 205 -17.28 4.89 9.76
C LYS A 205 -15.89 5.49 9.47
N CYS A 206 -14.87 4.64 9.32
CA CYS A 206 -13.51 5.06 8.96
C CYS A 206 -13.45 5.74 7.58
N LEU A 207 -14.06 5.14 6.56
CA LEU A 207 -14.12 5.71 5.21
C LEU A 207 -14.87 7.05 5.20
N GLY A 208 -15.98 7.16 5.95
CA GLY A 208 -16.71 8.42 6.12
C GLY A 208 -15.83 9.51 6.74
N LYS A 209 -15.07 9.19 7.80
CA LYS A 209 -14.15 10.14 8.43
C LYS A 209 -13.05 10.58 7.48
N MET A 210 -12.48 9.67 6.68
CA MET A 210 -11.45 10.02 5.69
C MET A 210 -11.99 10.96 4.60
N LYS A 211 -13.23 10.74 4.17
CA LYS A 211 -13.91 11.63 3.22
C LYS A 211 -14.11 13.03 3.81
N ASP A 212 -14.58 13.11 5.05
CA ASP A 212 -14.75 14.39 5.75
C ASP A 212 -13.42 15.16 5.91
N VAL A 213 -12.35 14.46 6.24
CA VAL A 213 -10.99 15.03 6.38
C VAL A 213 -10.51 15.63 5.06
N SER A 214 -10.79 14.97 3.95
CA SER A 214 -10.39 15.43 2.62
C SER A 214 -11.29 16.59 2.12
N GLU A 215 -12.61 16.41 2.13
CA GLU A 215 -13.55 17.35 1.50
C GLU A 215 -13.82 18.59 2.36
N LYS A 216 -13.95 18.44 3.69
CA LYS A 216 -14.31 19.55 4.59
C LYS A 216 -13.11 20.27 5.15
N GLU A 217 -12.02 19.54 5.41
CA GLU A 217 -10.83 20.08 6.05
C GLU A 217 -9.72 20.41 5.06
N GLY A 218 -9.87 20.03 3.78
CA GLY A 218 -8.96 20.35 2.69
C GLY A 218 -7.56 19.75 2.86
N ARG A 219 -7.44 18.61 3.57
CA ARG A 219 -6.16 17.96 3.83
C ARG A 219 -5.74 17.09 2.66
N THR A 220 -4.44 16.98 2.47
CA THR A 220 -3.87 16.06 1.48
C THR A 220 -3.83 14.64 2.02
N VAL A 221 -4.34 13.67 1.26
CA VAL A 221 -4.39 12.28 1.68
C VAL A 221 -3.69 11.38 0.65
N LEU A 222 -2.76 10.54 1.11
CA LEU A 222 -2.20 9.45 0.34
C LEU A 222 -2.89 8.15 0.78
N PHE A 223 -3.67 7.57 -0.10
CA PHE A 223 -4.51 6.42 0.20
C PHE A 223 -4.03 5.16 -0.52
N VAL A 224 -3.57 4.16 0.24
CA VAL A 224 -3.18 2.85 -0.30
C VAL A 224 -4.24 1.83 0.07
N SER A 225 -4.81 1.17 -0.92
CA SER A 225 -5.80 0.13 -0.68
C SER A 225 -5.82 -0.90 -1.81
N HIS A 226 -6.16 -2.12 -1.45
CA HIS A 226 -6.54 -3.16 -2.41
C HIS A 226 -8.03 -3.13 -2.76
N ASN A 227 -8.83 -2.36 -2.02
CA ASN A 227 -10.25 -2.15 -2.30
C ASN A 227 -10.40 -1.08 -3.38
N MET A 228 -10.55 -1.51 -4.62
CA MET A 228 -10.66 -0.63 -5.77
C MET A 228 -11.88 0.29 -5.70
N ALA A 229 -13.00 -0.18 -5.15
CA ALA A 229 -14.19 0.65 -4.96
C ALA A 229 -13.93 1.80 -3.98
N ALA A 230 -13.18 1.57 -2.90
CA ALA A 230 -12.77 2.60 -1.95
C ALA A 230 -11.84 3.63 -2.62
N VAL A 231 -10.85 3.17 -3.40
CA VAL A 231 -9.94 4.06 -4.15
C VAL A 231 -10.74 4.94 -5.12
N GLN A 232 -11.67 4.34 -5.87
CA GLN A 232 -12.47 5.06 -6.85
C GLN A 232 -13.44 6.08 -6.22
N SER A 233 -13.95 5.78 -5.01
CA SER A 233 -14.89 6.67 -4.32
C SER A 233 -14.22 7.84 -3.58
N LEU A 234 -12.95 7.67 -3.16
CA LEU A 234 -12.25 8.66 -2.34
C LEU A 234 -11.22 9.48 -3.13
N CYS A 235 -10.61 8.90 -4.17
CA CYS A 235 -9.47 9.51 -4.84
C CYS A 235 -9.87 10.20 -6.14
N ALA A 236 -9.37 11.41 -6.38
CA ALA A 236 -9.50 12.08 -7.68
C ALA A 236 -8.44 11.59 -8.67
N LYS A 237 -7.24 11.30 -8.17
CA LYS A 237 -6.12 10.76 -8.95
C LYS A 237 -5.59 9.47 -8.33
N ALA A 238 -4.93 8.69 -9.15
CA ALA A 238 -4.24 7.48 -8.71
C ALA A 238 -2.87 7.34 -9.35
N LEU A 239 -2.04 6.52 -8.69
CA LEU A 239 -0.71 6.13 -9.11
C LEU A 239 -0.64 4.60 -9.11
N TYR A 240 -0.37 4.01 -10.26
CA TYR A 240 -0.21 2.56 -10.40
C TYR A 240 1.27 2.19 -10.36
N LEU A 241 1.65 1.41 -9.32
CA LEU A 241 2.98 0.87 -9.14
C LEU A 241 3.04 -0.60 -9.58
N LYS A 242 4.08 -0.93 -10.38
CA LYS A 242 4.41 -2.31 -10.75
C LYS A 242 5.94 -2.47 -10.76
N HIS A 243 6.43 -3.50 -10.06
CA HIS A 243 7.88 -3.80 -9.96
C HIS A 243 8.74 -2.58 -9.57
N GLY A 244 8.25 -1.76 -8.66
CA GLY A 244 8.95 -0.56 -8.16
C GLY A 244 8.95 0.63 -9.10
N GLN A 245 8.17 0.64 -10.17
CA GLN A 245 8.07 1.73 -11.14
C GLN A 245 6.63 2.20 -11.29
N ILE A 246 6.46 3.48 -11.63
CA ILE A 246 5.15 4.03 -11.98
C ILE A 246 4.82 3.60 -13.41
N GLN A 247 3.72 2.87 -13.56
CA GLN A 247 3.19 2.48 -14.86
C GLN A 247 2.24 3.52 -15.40
N GLN A 248 1.45 4.12 -14.50
CA GLN A 248 0.52 5.18 -14.85
C GLN A 248 0.26 6.09 -13.65
N TYR A 249 0.06 7.38 -13.93
CA TYR A 249 -0.31 8.42 -12.97
C TYR A 249 -1.30 9.37 -13.63
N GLY A 250 -2.44 9.64 -13.01
CA GLY A 250 -3.47 10.51 -13.57
C GLY A 250 -4.82 10.34 -12.90
N SER A 251 -5.89 10.56 -13.66
CA SER A 251 -7.27 10.36 -13.20
C SER A 251 -7.45 8.94 -12.65
N VAL A 252 -8.19 8.80 -11.54
CA VAL A 252 -8.44 7.50 -10.91
C VAL A 252 -9.07 6.52 -11.91
N ASN A 253 -9.98 6.96 -12.77
CA ASN A 253 -10.66 6.10 -13.73
C ASN A 253 -9.71 5.54 -14.79
N ASP A 254 -8.82 6.37 -15.34
CA ASP A 254 -7.86 5.94 -16.36
C ASP A 254 -6.85 4.95 -15.78
N VAL A 255 -6.35 5.25 -14.57
CA VAL A 255 -5.39 4.38 -13.88
C VAL A 255 -6.03 3.05 -13.49
N MET A 256 -7.29 3.05 -13.06
CA MET A 256 -8.04 1.84 -12.74
C MET A 256 -8.30 0.98 -13.98
N GLN A 257 -8.70 1.59 -15.09
CA GLN A 257 -8.90 0.88 -16.34
C GLN A 257 -7.61 0.21 -16.81
N HIS A 258 -6.48 0.94 -16.77
CA HIS A 258 -5.19 0.38 -17.11
C HIS A 258 -4.77 -0.77 -16.16
N TYR A 259 -5.01 -0.60 -14.86
CA TYR A 259 -4.73 -1.64 -13.87
C TYR A 259 -5.54 -2.92 -14.13
N LEU A 260 -6.86 -2.80 -14.39
CA LEU A 260 -7.75 -3.92 -14.68
C LEU A 260 -7.37 -4.60 -16.00
N ASN A 261 -7.07 -3.83 -17.04
CA ASN A 261 -6.65 -4.37 -18.34
C ASN A 261 -5.34 -5.15 -18.26
N ALA A 262 -4.40 -4.72 -17.40
CA ALA A 262 -3.14 -5.45 -17.17
C ALA A 262 -3.36 -6.85 -16.57
N PHE A 263 -4.54 -7.15 -16.04
CA PHE A 263 -4.94 -8.47 -15.54
C PHE A 263 -5.80 -9.28 -16.52
N SER A 264 -6.52 -8.58 -17.41
CA SER A 264 -7.51 -9.22 -18.29
C SER A 264 -6.88 -9.99 -19.45
N VAL A 265 -5.68 -9.62 -19.88
CA VAL A 265 -5.08 -10.10 -21.14
C VAL A 265 -4.60 -11.55 -21.11
N ASN A 266 -4.55 -12.23 -19.95
CA ASN A 266 -3.96 -13.58 -19.89
C ASN A 266 -4.80 -14.67 -19.20
N GLN A 267 -6.10 -14.45 -18.95
CA GLN A 267 -6.91 -15.44 -18.21
C GLN A 267 -8.03 -16.11 -19.01
N LEU A 268 -8.26 -15.71 -20.25
CA LEU A 268 -9.29 -16.34 -21.09
C LEU A 268 -8.91 -17.75 -21.52
N LYS A 269 -7.61 -18.07 -21.52
CA LYS A 269 -7.09 -19.36 -21.92
C LYS A 269 -6.05 -19.86 -20.93
N LEU A 270 -6.29 -21.01 -20.33
CA LEU A 270 -5.37 -21.74 -19.49
C LEU A 270 -5.01 -23.06 -20.19
N THR A 271 -3.71 -23.30 -20.37
CA THR A 271 -3.19 -24.58 -20.88
C THR A 271 -2.28 -25.19 -19.81
N TRP A 272 -2.40 -26.49 -19.61
CA TRP A 272 -1.54 -27.23 -18.70
C TRP A 272 -0.55 -28.09 -19.48
N ASP A 273 0.74 -27.92 -19.22
CA ASP A 273 1.75 -28.83 -19.69
C ASP A 273 1.60 -30.21 -19.01
N SER A 274 2.00 -31.24 -19.69
CA SER A 274 1.86 -32.65 -19.30
C SER A 274 2.47 -33.05 -17.94
N HIS A 275 3.15 -32.12 -17.25
CA HIS A 275 3.77 -32.34 -15.94
C HIS A 275 2.99 -31.76 -14.75
N ARG A 276 1.91 -31.02 -14.99
CA ARG A 276 1.00 -30.56 -13.93
C ARG A 276 -0.37 -31.18 -14.10
N HIS A 277 -0.57 -32.31 -13.47
CA HIS A 277 -1.83 -33.03 -13.49
C HIS A 277 -2.80 -32.46 -12.46
N VAL A 278 -4.00 -32.05 -12.89
CA VAL A 278 -5.16 -32.04 -12.01
C VAL A 278 -5.63 -33.49 -11.98
N ASN A 279 -5.26 -34.22 -10.92
CA ASN A 279 -5.69 -35.60 -10.75
C ASN A 279 -7.19 -35.62 -10.53
N ASP A 280 -7.92 -36.30 -11.41
CA ASP A 280 -9.18 -36.87 -11.03
C ASP A 280 -8.93 -38.06 -10.10
N PHE A 281 -9.93 -38.50 -9.35
CA PHE A 281 -9.83 -39.62 -8.41
C PHE A 281 -9.52 -40.98 -9.09
N THR A 282 -9.56 -41.04 -10.43
CA THR A 282 -9.37 -42.26 -11.22
C THR A 282 -8.10 -42.22 -12.06
N GLY A 283 -7.48 -41.05 -12.25
CA GLY A 283 -6.22 -40.89 -13.01
C GLY A 283 -6.35 -41.06 -14.53
N ARG A 284 -7.56 -41.26 -15.05
CA ARG A 284 -7.80 -41.57 -16.48
C ARG A 284 -8.11 -40.37 -17.35
N LEU A 285 -8.48 -39.23 -16.74
CA LEU A 285 -8.79 -38.00 -17.44
C LEU A 285 -7.83 -36.88 -16.99
N LYS A 286 -7.20 -36.24 -17.95
CA LYS A 286 -6.30 -35.11 -17.71
C LYS A 286 -6.82 -33.88 -18.43
N MET A 287 -7.09 -32.81 -17.72
CA MET A 287 -7.48 -31.53 -18.32
C MET A 287 -6.26 -30.90 -18.99
N SER A 288 -6.33 -30.63 -20.28
CA SER A 288 -5.25 -30.01 -21.05
C SER A 288 -5.48 -28.54 -21.31
N ARG A 289 -6.74 -28.11 -21.39
CA ARG A 289 -7.11 -26.73 -21.72
C ARG A 289 -8.44 -26.35 -21.13
N VAL A 290 -8.53 -25.11 -20.66
CA VAL A 290 -9.79 -24.39 -20.39
C VAL A 290 -9.72 -23.06 -21.11
N GLU A 291 -10.75 -22.73 -21.86
CA GLU A 291 -10.84 -21.45 -22.56
C GLU A 291 -12.23 -20.85 -22.38
N VAL A 292 -12.27 -19.54 -22.08
CA VAL A 292 -13.50 -18.76 -22.07
C VAL A 292 -13.60 -18.08 -23.43
N VAL A 293 -14.63 -18.46 -24.20
CA VAL A 293 -14.85 -17.96 -25.56
C VAL A 293 -16.08 -17.05 -25.52
N PRO A 294 -15.93 -15.75 -25.67
CA PRO A 294 -17.07 -14.83 -25.78
C PRO A 294 -17.79 -15.04 -27.11
N ASP A 295 -19.12 -14.92 -27.12
CA ASP A 295 -19.94 -15.12 -28.35
C ASP A 295 -19.67 -14.04 -29.43
N TYR A 296 -19.10 -12.90 -29.03
CA TYR A 296 -18.59 -11.89 -29.96
C TYR A 296 -17.32 -11.25 -29.39
N LEU A 297 -16.32 -11.11 -30.24
CA LEU A 297 -15.08 -10.41 -29.92
C LEU A 297 -15.30 -8.91 -30.11
N THR A 298 -15.06 -8.13 -29.05
CA THR A 298 -14.79 -6.69 -29.21
C THR A 298 -13.33 -6.52 -29.59
N GLU A 299 -12.97 -5.46 -30.29
CA GLU A 299 -11.60 -5.16 -30.73
C GLU A 299 -10.57 -5.13 -29.57
N GLN A 300 -11.02 -5.20 -28.30
CA GLN A 300 -10.19 -5.11 -27.11
C GLN A 300 -10.14 -6.39 -26.26
N GLU A 301 -10.67 -7.52 -26.73
CA GLU A 301 -10.73 -8.79 -25.97
C GLU A 301 -11.29 -8.66 -24.53
N ILE A 302 -12.19 -7.70 -24.28
CA ILE A 302 -12.78 -7.45 -22.95
C ILE A 302 -14.15 -8.12 -22.88
N ILE A 303 -14.36 -8.96 -21.86
CA ILE A 303 -15.68 -9.52 -21.54
C ILE A 303 -16.39 -8.57 -20.58
N TYR A 304 -17.52 -8.02 -21.00
CA TYR A 304 -18.40 -7.22 -20.14
C TYR A 304 -19.34 -8.14 -19.34
N THR A 305 -19.89 -7.64 -18.23
CA THR A 305 -20.80 -8.40 -17.36
C THR A 305 -22.04 -8.95 -18.06
N ASN A 306 -22.41 -8.40 -19.20
CA ASN A 306 -23.55 -8.84 -20.03
C ASN A 306 -23.11 -9.54 -21.32
N THR A 307 -21.84 -9.86 -21.50
CA THR A 307 -21.34 -10.58 -22.67
C THR A 307 -21.64 -12.07 -22.51
N PRO A 308 -22.44 -12.72 -23.40
CA PRO A 308 -22.56 -14.15 -23.43
C PRO A 308 -21.21 -14.80 -23.72
N PHE A 309 -20.90 -15.89 -23.06
CA PHE A 309 -19.66 -16.63 -23.28
C PHE A 309 -19.86 -18.13 -23.14
N LYS A 310 -18.97 -18.90 -23.76
CA LYS A 310 -18.85 -20.35 -23.59
C LYS A 310 -17.58 -20.65 -22.81
N ILE A 311 -17.60 -21.72 -22.04
CA ILE A 311 -16.39 -22.29 -21.43
C ILE A 311 -16.11 -23.62 -22.12
N GLU A 312 -14.98 -23.68 -22.81
CA GLU A 312 -14.52 -24.90 -23.49
C GLU A 312 -13.48 -25.62 -22.61
N PHE A 313 -13.69 -26.91 -22.43
CA PHE A 313 -12.76 -27.77 -21.70
C PHE A 313 -12.22 -28.84 -22.64
N GLU A 314 -10.92 -29.03 -22.64
CA GLU A 314 -10.26 -30.11 -23.38
C GLU A 314 -9.62 -31.08 -22.39
N PHE A 315 -9.94 -32.35 -22.57
CA PHE A 315 -9.43 -33.44 -21.75
C PHE A 315 -8.67 -34.44 -22.60
N ILE A 316 -7.61 -34.99 -22.04
CA ILE A 316 -6.87 -36.10 -22.59
C ILE A 316 -7.22 -37.34 -21.77
N SER A 317 -7.71 -38.38 -22.39
CA SER A 317 -7.90 -39.69 -21.78
C SER A 317 -6.76 -40.63 -22.18
N ASP A 318 -6.20 -41.34 -21.21
CA ASP A 318 -5.24 -42.40 -21.48
C ASP A 318 -5.92 -43.63 -22.06
#